data_dd4801c802483232822a7b05f2425583
#
_entry.id   dd4801c802483232822a7b05f2425583
#
_cell.length_a   1.000
_cell.length_b   1.000
_cell.length_c   1.000
_cell.angle_alpha   90.00
_cell.angle_beta   90.00
_cell.angle_gamma   90.00
#
_symmetry.space_group_name_H-M   'P 1'
#
loop_
_entity.id
_entity.type
_entity.pdbx_description
1 polymer ?
#
loop_
_entity_poly.entity_id
_entity_poly.type
_entity_poly.pdbx_seq_one_letter_code
_entity_poly.pdbx_strand_id
1 'polypeptide(L)'
;MGINKKVGRNTGIKNSKRIPEIQNIIFKNKQNIPWNKVEEYLKRYIGRTYVVEAYKDKISIAGDFPDEYAESKYTKSLRGAVAKAKANVAQIIDELILYADNRRWIENQNEKHLKNASQGWYRYDTLFVLPVKGSSETVERKNVYKATLVVRKTEKGMFLYDIINIKKEASTPLESK
;
A
#
# COMPACT_ATOMS: atom_id res chain seq x y z
N MET A 1 6.94 -37.04 4.88
CA MET A 1 6.70 -36.49 4.88
C MET A 1 6.40 -35.59 4.68
N GLY A 2 6.27 -35.61 4.29
CA GLY A 2 6.04 -34.77 4.15
C GLY A 2 5.67 -33.99 3.65
N ILE A 3 5.53 -34.02 3.49
CA ILE A 3 5.32 -33.29 3.20
C ILE A 3 5.00 -32.39 3.02
N ASN A 4 5.09 -32.46 2.96
CA ASN A 4 4.86 -31.59 2.82
C ASN A 4 4.65 -30.74 2.50
N LYS A 5 4.73 -31.07 2.17
CA LYS A 5 4.58 -30.41 1.85
C LYS A 5 4.29 -29.57 1.49
N LYS A 6 4.26 -29.93 1.22
CA LYS A 6 4.05 -29.26 0.89
C LYS A 6 3.69 -28.43 0.68
N VAL A 7 3.60 -28.72 0.60
CA VAL A 7 3.40 -27.95 0.53
C VAL A 7 3.03 -27.15 0.20
N GLY A 8 3.05 -27.21 0.03
CA GLY A 8 2.85 -26.39 -0.18
C GLY A 8 2.48 -25.84 -0.85
N ARG A 9 2.49 -26.13 -1.14
CA ARG A 9 2.25 -25.72 -1.59
C ARG A 9 1.79 -24.99 -2.01
N ASN A 10 1.68 -25.10 -2.10
CA ASN A 10 1.30 -24.55 -2.38
C ASN A 10 1.02 -23.80 -3.00
N THR A 11 1.30 -23.79 -3.61
CA THR A 11 0.91 -22.94 -4.70
C THR A 11 -0.51 -22.48 -4.63
N GLY A 12 -1.39 -23.35 -4.48
CA GLY A 12 -2.79 -22.99 -4.29
C GLY A 12 -2.94 -21.97 -3.19
N ILE A 13 -2.15 -22.10 -2.20
CA ILE A 13 -2.18 -21.17 -1.07
C ILE A 13 -1.84 -19.77 -1.53
N LYS A 14 -0.85 -19.64 -2.41
CA LYS A 14 -0.51 -18.31 -2.94
C LYS A 14 -1.67 -17.73 -3.69
N ASN A 15 -2.35 -18.57 -4.47
CA ASN A 15 -3.48 -18.11 -5.26
C ASN A 15 -4.67 -17.73 -4.40
N SER A 16 -4.74 -18.25 -3.18
CA SER A 16 -5.81 -17.91 -2.26
C SER A 16 -5.50 -16.65 -1.47
N LYS A 17 -4.32 -16.06 -1.66
CA LYS A 17 -3.96 -14.84 -0.94
C LYS A 17 -4.94 -13.74 -1.30
N ARG A 18 -5.47 -13.12 -0.26
CA ARG A 18 -6.48 -12.10 -0.42
C ARG A 18 -5.88 -10.79 -0.94
N ILE A 19 -6.58 -10.17 -1.90
CA ILE A 19 -6.24 -8.84 -2.38
C ILE A 19 -7.25 -7.88 -1.76
N PRO A 20 -6.79 -6.95 -0.92
CA PRO A 20 -7.74 -6.02 -0.29
C PRO A 20 -8.39 -5.11 -1.31
N GLU A 21 -9.66 -4.82 -1.08
CA GLU A 21 -10.44 -3.98 -1.97
C GLU A 21 -10.91 -2.74 -1.23
N ILE A 22 -10.76 -1.60 -1.89
CA ILE A 22 -11.26 -0.33 -1.34
C ILE A 22 -12.77 -0.32 -1.50
N GLN A 23 -13.50 -0.22 -0.38
CA GLN A 23 -14.96 -0.31 -0.40
C GLN A 23 -15.63 0.98 -0.84
N ASN A 24 -15.10 2.12 -0.39
CA ASN A 24 -15.69 3.40 -0.70
C ASN A 24 -14.64 4.31 -1.32
N ILE A 25 -15.02 5.00 -2.40
CA ILE A 25 -14.11 5.94 -3.04
C ILE A 25 -14.44 7.31 -2.48
N ILE A 26 -13.67 7.74 -1.47
CA ILE A 26 -13.92 9.03 -0.83
C ILE A 26 -13.21 10.19 -1.54
N PHE A 27 -12.10 9.90 -2.24
CA PHE A 27 -11.39 10.90 -3.03
C PHE A 27 -11.73 10.64 -4.50
N LYS A 28 -12.78 11.30 -5.00
CA LYS A 28 -13.40 10.92 -6.27
C LYS A 28 -12.69 11.45 -7.51
N ASN A 29 -11.96 12.55 -7.38
CA ASN A 29 -11.39 13.22 -8.55
C ASN A 29 -10.04 12.63 -8.94
N LYS A 30 -9.71 12.76 -10.22
CA LYS A 30 -8.38 12.40 -10.74
C LYS A 30 -7.45 13.59 -10.81
N GLN A 31 -8.02 14.79 -10.72
CA GLN A 31 -7.27 16.04 -10.75
C GLN A 31 -7.50 16.78 -9.45
N ASN A 32 -6.52 17.56 -9.08
CA ASN A 32 -6.62 18.40 -7.87
C ASN A 32 -6.97 17.57 -6.64
N ILE A 33 -6.22 16.47 -6.45
CA ILE A 33 -6.41 15.61 -5.28
C ILE A 33 -6.20 16.45 -4.01
N PRO A 34 -7.14 16.40 -3.06
CA PRO A 34 -6.98 17.17 -1.82
C PRO A 34 -6.03 16.46 -0.86
N TRP A 35 -4.73 16.54 -1.17
CA TRP A 35 -3.72 15.84 -0.38
C TRP A 35 -3.73 16.23 1.10
N ASN A 36 -4.14 17.46 1.41
CA ASN A 36 -4.30 17.86 2.80
C ASN A 36 -5.36 17.02 3.53
N LYS A 37 -6.40 16.62 2.81
CA LYS A 37 -7.45 15.77 3.39
C LYS A 37 -6.98 14.32 3.48
N VAL A 38 -6.16 13.87 2.53
CA VAL A 38 -5.57 12.54 2.60
C VAL A 38 -4.66 12.47 3.81
N GLU A 39 -3.83 13.49 4.02
CA GLU A 39 -2.96 13.59 5.17
C GLU A 39 -3.77 13.52 6.47
N GLU A 40 -4.85 14.28 6.54
CA GLU A 40 -5.72 14.28 7.71
C GLU A 40 -6.31 12.88 7.98
N TYR A 41 -6.73 12.22 6.92
CA TYR A 41 -7.27 10.86 7.05
C TYR A 41 -6.23 9.90 7.63
N LEU A 42 -4.99 10.00 7.17
CA LEU A 42 -3.92 9.09 7.59
C LEU A 42 -3.55 9.25 9.07
N LYS A 43 -3.87 10.37 9.68
CA LYS A 43 -3.56 10.58 11.10
C LYS A 43 -4.21 9.54 12.01
N ARG A 44 -5.30 8.92 11.55
CA ARG A 44 -5.98 7.88 12.33
C ARG A 44 -5.12 6.66 12.60
N TYR A 45 -4.10 6.43 11.78
CA TYR A 45 -3.22 5.28 11.94
C TYR A 45 -2.04 5.54 12.87
N ILE A 46 -1.75 6.78 13.19
CA ILE A 46 -0.58 7.13 14.02
C ILE A 46 -0.63 6.38 15.34
N GLY A 47 0.49 5.76 15.71
CA GLY A 47 0.60 4.99 16.95
C GLY A 47 0.19 3.54 16.84
N ARG A 48 -0.34 3.13 15.69
CA ARG A 48 -0.75 1.75 15.49
C ARG A 48 0.38 0.93 14.90
N THR A 49 0.33 -0.38 15.16
CA THR A 49 1.31 -1.34 14.62
C THR A 49 0.55 -2.46 13.94
N TYR A 50 1.01 -2.81 12.74
CA TYR A 50 0.40 -3.87 11.93
C TYR A 50 1.46 -4.92 11.60
N VAL A 51 1.02 -6.15 11.35
CA VAL A 51 1.91 -7.27 11.09
C VAL A 51 1.84 -7.66 9.63
N VAL A 52 3.02 -7.82 9.01
CA VAL A 52 3.12 -8.44 7.68
C VAL A 52 3.03 -9.93 7.89
N GLU A 53 1.93 -10.54 7.47
CA GLU A 53 1.66 -11.95 7.78
C GLU A 53 2.75 -12.88 7.25
N ALA A 54 3.24 -12.63 6.04
CA ALA A 54 4.23 -13.49 5.39
C ALA A 54 5.56 -13.58 6.15
N TYR A 55 5.94 -12.53 6.88
CA TYR A 55 7.23 -12.45 7.54
C TYR A 55 7.13 -12.22 9.04
N LYS A 56 5.93 -11.98 9.54
CA LYS A 56 5.68 -11.63 10.94
C LYS A 56 6.39 -10.34 11.36
N ASP A 57 6.68 -9.49 10.40
CA ASP A 57 7.27 -8.18 10.68
C ASP A 57 6.22 -7.25 11.26
N LYS A 58 6.61 -6.49 12.27
CA LYS A 58 5.72 -5.50 12.89
C LYS A 58 6.09 -4.12 12.36
N ILE A 59 5.14 -3.49 11.69
CA ILE A 59 5.34 -2.18 11.10
C ILE A 59 4.45 -1.17 11.80
N SER A 60 5.06 -0.13 12.34
CA SER A 60 4.35 0.92 13.08
C SER A 60 4.16 2.16 12.22
N ILE A 61 3.19 2.96 12.59
CA ILE A 61 2.88 4.22 11.92
C ILE A 61 3.30 5.36 12.85
N ALA A 62 4.32 6.10 12.43
CA ALA A 62 4.83 7.22 13.21
C ALA A 62 4.13 8.53 12.82
N GLY A 63 4.35 9.57 13.61
CA GLY A 63 3.66 10.84 13.40
C GLY A 63 3.99 11.56 12.11
N ASP A 64 5.14 11.26 11.50
CA ASP A 64 5.54 11.90 10.25
C ASP A 64 5.01 11.20 9.00
N PHE A 65 4.37 10.04 9.15
CA PHE A 65 3.88 9.29 7.99
C PHE A 65 2.85 10.06 7.16
N PRO A 66 1.82 10.67 7.77
CA PRO A 66 0.81 11.38 6.95
C PRO A 66 1.41 12.47 6.07
N ASP A 67 2.33 13.26 6.60
CA ASP A 67 2.97 14.32 5.84
C ASP A 67 3.83 13.76 4.72
N GLU A 68 4.65 12.76 5.04
CA GLU A 68 5.53 12.14 4.05
C GLU A 68 4.71 11.53 2.91
N TYR A 69 3.64 10.83 3.24
CA TYR A 69 2.77 10.21 2.26
C TYR A 69 2.15 11.23 1.30
N ALA A 70 1.63 12.32 1.85
CA ALA A 70 0.91 13.32 1.07
C ALA A 70 1.82 14.29 0.32
N GLU A 71 3.01 14.56 0.86
CA GLU A 71 3.88 15.61 0.35
C GLU A 71 5.15 15.12 -0.31
N SER A 72 5.37 13.81 -0.43
CA SER A 72 6.61 13.29 -1.03
C SER A 72 6.74 13.71 -2.49
N LYS A 73 7.96 13.68 -3.00
CA LYS A 73 8.22 13.95 -4.42
C LYS A 73 7.42 13.00 -5.31
N TYR A 74 7.34 11.74 -4.90
CA TYR A 74 6.57 10.75 -5.64
C TYR A 74 5.11 11.20 -5.75
N THR A 75 4.50 11.54 -4.62
CA THR A 75 3.10 11.93 -4.59
C THR A 75 2.84 13.17 -5.46
N LYS A 76 3.74 14.15 -5.36
CA LYS A 76 3.59 15.39 -6.14
C LYS A 76 3.74 15.16 -7.64
N SER A 77 4.40 14.08 -8.04
CA SER A 77 4.56 13.75 -9.46
C SER A 77 3.35 13.03 -10.05
N LEU A 78 2.45 12.55 -9.22
CA LEU A 78 1.33 11.73 -9.68
C LEU A 78 0.23 12.53 -10.34
N ARG A 79 -0.39 11.91 -11.35
CA ARG A 79 -1.50 12.51 -12.09
C ARG A 79 -2.53 11.43 -12.40
N GLY A 80 -3.77 11.85 -12.57
CA GLY A 80 -4.82 10.98 -13.09
C GLY A 80 -5.18 9.81 -12.20
N ALA A 81 -5.39 8.66 -12.81
CA ALA A 81 -5.88 7.47 -12.12
C ALA A 81 -4.94 7.00 -11.01
N VAL A 82 -3.62 7.13 -11.21
CA VAL A 82 -2.66 6.71 -10.20
C VAL A 82 -2.71 7.62 -8.97
N ALA A 83 -2.86 8.93 -9.20
CA ALA A 83 -3.02 9.87 -8.08
C ALA A 83 -4.26 9.53 -7.27
N LYS A 84 -5.37 9.26 -7.96
CA LYS A 84 -6.62 8.88 -7.31
C LYS A 84 -6.45 7.56 -6.54
N ALA A 85 -5.71 6.60 -7.10
CA ALA A 85 -5.46 5.33 -6.44
C ALA A 85 -4.67 5.53 -5.15
N LYS A 86 -3.61 6.35 -5.19
CA LYS A 86 -2.82 6.62 -4.00
C LYS A 86 -3.64 7.31 -2.92
N ALA A 87 -4.48 8.25 -3.30
CA ALA A 87 -5.34 8.94 -2.34
C ALA A 87 -6.29 7.95 -1.65
N ASN A 88 -6.92 7.07 -2.42
CA ASN A 88 -7.93 6.18 -1.87
C ASN A 88 -7.36 4.98 -1.11
N VAL A 89 -6.14 4.53 -1.46
CA VAL A 89 -5.54 3.40 -0.75
C VAL A 89 -5.19 3.75 0.69
N ALA A 90 -5.18 5.02 1.04
CA ALA A 90 -5.04 5.47 2.42
C ALA A 90 -6.07 4.82 3.34
N GLN A 91 -7.19 4.37 2.79
CA GLN A 91 -8.27 3.78 3.60
C GLN A 91 -7.97 2.37 4.08
N ILE A 92 -6.98 1.69 3.49
CA ILE A 92 -6.72 0.28 3.78
C ILE A 92 -5.25 0.00 4.08
N ILE A 93 -4.60 0.93 4.76
CA ILE A 93 -3.18 0.79 5.12
C ILE A 93 -2.93 -0.51 5.90
N ASP A 94 -3.81 -0.85 6.81
CA ASP A 94 -3.70 -2.05 7.61
C ASP A 94 -3.71 -3.32 6.76
N GLU A 95 -4.60 -3.41 5.79
CA GLU A 95 -4.69 -4.57 4.92
C GLU A 95 -3.52 -4.64 3.94
N LEU A 96 -3.04 -3.49 3.47
CA LEU A 96 -1.87 -3.47 2.59
C LEU A 96 -0.66 -4.09 3.30
N ILE A 97 -0.47 -3.74 4.56
CA ILE A 97 0.63 -4.28 5.35
C ILE A 97 0.42 -5.77 5.60
N LEU A 98 -0.79 -6.14 6.01
CA LEU A 98 -1.11 -7.53 6.34
C LEU A 98 -0.77 -8.49 5.21
N TYR A 99 -1.11 -8.13 3.98
CA TYR A 99 -0.96 -9.01 2.82
C TYR A 99 0.27 -8.71 1.97
N ALA A 100 1.17 -7.88 2.46
CA ALA A 100 2.40 -7.55 1.73
C ALA A 100 3.32 -8.76 1.61
N ASP A 101 4.14 -8.78 0.56
CA ASP A 101 5.00 -9.91 0.27
C ASP A 101 6.28 -9.42 -0.42
N ASN A 102 7.13 -10.35 -0.81
CA ASN A 102 8.34 -10.06 -1.55
C ASN A 102 9.23 -9.01 -0.88
N ARG A 103 9.56 -9.26 0.39
CA ARG A 103 10.39 -8.35 1.18
C ARG A 103 11.80 -8.28 0.63
N ARG A 104 12.31 -7.05 0.50
CA ARG A 104 13.68 -6.78 0.05
C ARG A 104 14.34 -5.78 0.97
N TRP A 105 15.62 -5.98 1.22
CA TRP A 105 16.42 -5.06 2.01
C TRP A 105 17.19 -4.12 1.08
N ILE A 106 17.21 -2.84 1.43
CA ILE A 106 17.94 -1.82 0.68
C ILE A 106 18.74 -1.00 1.67
N GLU A 107 20.06 -1.00 1.53
CA GLU A 107 20.90 -0.24 2.42
C GLU A 107 20.68 1.27 2.23
N ASN A 108 20.86 1.99 3.33
CA ASN A 108 20.70 3.42 3.30
C ASN A 108 21.97 4.05 2.72
N GLN A 109 21.91 4.52 1.48
CA GLN A 109 23.05 5.08 0.76
C GLN A 109 23.04 6.61 0.71
N ASN A 110 22.04 7.23 1.32
CA ASN A 110 21.87 8.68 1.26
C ASN A 110 21.90 9.26 2.67
N GLU A 111 22.92 10.06 2.98
CA GLU A 111 23.11 10.60 4.31
C GLU A 111 21.90 11.37 4.85
N LYS A 112 21.17 12.04 4.00
CA LYS A 112 20.01 12.79 4.46
C LYS A 112 18.90 11.90 5.03
N HIS A 113 18.93 10.60 4.74
CA HIS A 113 17.97 9.66 5.27
C HIS A 113 18.45 8.90 6.51
N LEU A 114 19.67 9.18 6.98
CA LEU A 114 20.19 8.49 8.15
C LEU A 114 19.32 8.67 9.39
N LYS A 115 18.73 9.85 9.54
CA LYS A 115 17.85 10.11 10.67
C LYS A 115 16.53 9.33 10.56
N ASN A 116 16.06 9.11 9.33
CA ASN A 116 14.78 8.43 9.11
C ASN A 116 14.92 6.92 9.15
N ALA A 117 16.02 6.41 8.63
CA ALA A 117 16.24 4.98 8.51
C ALA A 117 17.68 4.68 8.88
N SER A 118 17.98 4.75 10.19
CA SER A 118 19.34 4.60 10.67
C SER A 118 19.98 3.27 10.28
N GLN A 119 19.20 2.22 10.10
CA GLN A 119 19.69 0.89 9.72
C GLN A 119 19.46 0.57 8.24
N GLY A 120 18.55 1.26 7.57
CA GLY A 120 18.24 1.01 6.16
C GLY A 120 16.76 0.90 5.91
N TRP A 121 16.42 0.24 4.81
CA TRP A 121 15.05 0.20 4.32
C TRP A 121 14.65 -1.21 3.96
N TYR A 122 13.36 -1.53 4.20
CA TYR A 122 12.70 -2.69 3.59
C TYR A 122 11.72 -2.19 2.55
N ARG A 123 11.53 -3.00 1.52
CA ARG A 123 10.47 -2.80 0.55
C ARG A 123 9.66 -4.07 0.46
N TYR A 124 8.35 -3.91 0.29
CA TYR A 124 7.42 -5.02 0.12
C TYR A 124 6.53 -4.71 -1.06
N ASP A 125 6.12 -5.74 -1.78
CA ASP A 125 5.10 -5.57 -2.81
C ASP A 125 3.73 -5.83 -2.21
N THR A 126 2.74 -5.10 -2.72
CA THR A 126 1.35 -5.28 -2.29
C THR A 126 0.43 -5.04 -3.47
N LEU A 127 -0.78 -5.56 -3.36
CA LEU A 127 -1.81 -5.39 -4.39
C LEU A 127 -3.06 -4.84 -3.72
N PHE A 128 -3.84 -4.08 -4.47
CA PHE A 128 -5.15 -3.63 -3.98
C PHE A 128 -6.09 -3.41 -5.17
N VAL A 129 -7.38 -3.48 -4.88
CA VAL A 129 -8.43 -3.30 -5.88
C VAL A 129 -9.12 -1.97 -5.65
N LEU A 130 -9.27 -1.20 -6.72
CA LEU A 130 -10.03 0.05 -6.71
C LEU A 130 -11.18 -0.08 -7.70
N PRO A 131 -12.43 -0.09 -7.21
CA PRO A 131 -13.57 -0.13 -8.11
C PRO A 131 -13.69 1.16 -8.93
N VAL A 132 -14.14 1.04 -10.17
CA VAL A 132 -14.41 2.19 -11.03
C VAL A 132 -15.92 2.27 -11.22
N LYS A 133 -16.49 3.42 -10.87
CA LYS A 133 -17.93 3.63 -10.97
C LYS A 133 -18.26 4.41 -12.22
N GLY A 134 -19.39 4.07 -12.84
CA GLY A 134 -19.92 4.82 -13.96
C GLY A 134 -20.73 6.01 -13.50
N SER A 135 -21.38 6.66 -14.46
CA SER A 135 -22.16 7.89 -14.19
C SER A 135 -23.33 7.64 -13.24
N SER A 136 -23.81 6.39 -13.16
CA SER A 136 -24.89 6.02 -12.26
C SER A 136 -24.42 5.57 -10.89
N GLU A 137 -23.14 5.74 -10.59
CA GLU A 137 -22.51 5.30 -9.34
C GLU A 137 -22.52 3.78 -9.20
N THR A 138 -22.77 3.06 -10.29
CA THR A 138 -22.68 1.61 -10.32
C THR A 138 -21.26 1.19 -10.66
N VAL A 139 -20.75 0.18 -9.98
CA VAL A 139 -19.40 -0.32 -10.27
C VAL A 139 -19.40 -0.97 -11.66
N GLU A 140 -18.54 -0.47 -12.55
CA GLU A 140 -18.44 -0.96 -13.93
C GLU A 140 -17.26 -1.88 -14.14
N ARG A 141 -16.20 -1.69 -13.37
CA ARG A 141 -15.02 -2.52 -13.47
C ARG A 141 -14.22 -2.42 -12.17
N LYS A 142 -13.28 -3.32 -12.02
CA LYS A 142 -12.37 -3.28 -10.89
C LYS A 142 -10.94 -3.24 -11.43
N ASN A 143 -10.19 -2.26 -10.97
CA ASN A 143 -8.79 -2.14 -11.33
C ASN A 143 -7.93 -2.69 -10.21
N VAL A 144 -6.99 -3.56 -10.57
CA VAL A 144 -6.01 -4.09 -9.63
C VAL A 144 -4.73 -3.29 -9.79
N TYR A 145 -4.24 -2.76 -8.69
CA TYR A 145 -2.99 -2.00 -8.65
C TYR A 145 -1.94 -2.75 -7.86
N LYS A 146 -0.72 -2.66 -8.36
CA LYS A 146 0.45 -3.10 -7.62
C LYS A 146 1.12 -1.87 -7.02
N ALA A 147 1.68 -2.01 -5.84
CA ALA A 147 2.39 -0.92 -5.19
C ALA A 147 3.54 -1.47 -4.37
N THR A 148 4.45 -0.59 -3.96
CA THR A 148 5.58 -0.94 -3.12
C THR A 148 5.48 -0.17 -1.81
N LEU A 149 5.48 -0.90 -0.71
CA LEU A 149 5.58 -0.30 0.62
C LEU A 149 7.04 0.00 0.91
N VAL A 150 7.34 1.22 1.30
CA VAL A 150 8.68 1.62 1.73
C VAL A 150 8.67 1.71 3.24
N VAL A 151 9.51 0.91 3.89
CA VAL A 151 9.53 0.79 5.34
C VAL A 151 10.94 1.11 5.83
N ARG A 152 11.04 2.08 6.73
CA ARG A 152 12.33 2.42 7.31
C ARG A 152 12.62 1.51 8.50
N LYS A 153 13.87 1.13 8.64
CA LYS A 153 14.34 0.34 9.78
C LYS A 153 15.21 1.20 10.67
N THR A 154 14.89 1.25 11.94
CA THR A 154 15.66 2.00 12.93
C THR A 154 15.87 1.11 14.15
N GLU A 155 16.64 1.61 15.12
CA GLU A 155 16.83 0.89 16.38
C GLU A 155 15.52 0.70 17.13
N LYS A 156 14.55 1.57 16.90
CA LYS A 156 13.27 1.51 17.58
C LYS A 156 12.26 0.60 16.89
N GLY A 157 12.58 0.11 15.69
CA GLY A 157 11.69 -0.78 14.97
C GLY A 157 11.54 -0.40 13.51
N MET A 158 10.44 -0.89 12.93
CA MET A 158 10.12 -0.67 11.52
C MET A 158 8.92 0.27 11.41
N PHE A 159 9.01 1.22 10.49
CA PHE A 159 7.97 2.23 10.33
C PHE A 159 7.63 2.41 8.85
N LEU A 160 6.34 2.44 8.54
CA LEU A 160 5.91 2.71 7.17
C LEU A 160 6.28 4.15 6.81
N TYR A 161 6.93 4.31 5.67
CA TYR A 161 7.41 5.63 5.23
C TYR A 161 6.57 6.19 4.08
N ASP A 162 6.34 5.36 3.05
CA ASP A 162 5.57 5.80 1.88
C ASP A 162 5.06 4.56 1.13
N ILE A 163 4.18 4.80 0.17
CA ILE A 163 3.71 3.79 -0.77
C ILE A 163 4.00 4.35 -2.16
N ILE A 164 4.83 3.66 -2.91
CA ILE A 164 5.33 4.15 -4.20
C ILE A 164 5.12 3.12 -5.31
N ASN A 165 5.51 3.50 -6.52
CA ASN A 165 5.47 2.61 -7.69
C ASN A 165 4.09 2.01 -7.92
N ILE A 166 3.05 2.82 -7.72
CA ILE A 166 1.67 2.39 -7.93
C ILE A 166 1.42 2.25 -9.43
N LYS A 167 0.98 1.06 -9.83
CA LYS A 167 0.79 0.75 -11.24
C LYS A 167 -0.40 -0.16 -11.43
N LYS A 168 -1.24 0.16 -12.41
CA LYS A 168 -2.37 -0.71 -12.72
C LYS A 168 -1.88 -1.97 -13.39
N GLU A 169 -2.22 -3.12 -12.81
CA GLU A 169 -1.84 -4.43 -13.33
C GLU A 169 -2.93 -5.05 -14.19
N ALA A 170 -4.17 -4.82 -13.84
CA ALA A 170 -5.28 -5.43 -14.54
C ALA A 170 -6.53 -4.58 -14.37
N SER A 171 -7.46 -4.72 -15.30
CA SER A 171 -8.75 -4.07 -15.22
C SER A 171 -9.80 -5.10 -15.68
N THR A 172 -10.70 -5.46 -14.78
CA THR A 172 -11.70 -6.49 -15.04
C THR A 172 -13.08 -5.85 -15.10
N PRO A 173 -13.72 -5.83 -16.29
CA PRO A 173 -15.08 -5.36 -16.37
C PRO A 173 -16.01 -6.29 -15.61
N LEU A 174 -17.03 -5.72 -14.98
CA LEU A 174 -18.05 -6.54 -14.35
C LEU A 174 -19.03 -6.98 -15.42
N GLU A 175 -19.43 -8.24 -15.37
CA GLU A 175 -20.40 -8.75 -16.32
C GLU A 175 -21.78 -8.17 -16.02
N SER A 176 -22.46 -7.82 -17.08
CA SER A 176 -23.84 -7.41 -16.98
C SER A 176 -24.72 -8.64 -16.76
N LYS A 177 -25.65 -8.53 -15.86
CA LYS A 177 -26.53 -9.66 -15.54
C LYS A 177 -27.97 -9.35 -15.78
#